data_59cbfb041b09f3a6a2e40dce5e671e52
#
_entry.id   59cbfb041b09f3a6a2e40dce5e671e52
#
_cell.length_a   1.000
_cell.length_b   1.000
_cell.length_c   1.000
_cell.angle_alpha   90.00
_cell.angle_beta   90.00
_cell.angle_gamma   90.00
#
_symmetry.space_group_name_H-M   'P 1'
#
loop_
_entity.id
_entity.type
_entity.pdbx_description
1 polymer ?
#
loop_
_entity_poly.entity_id
_entity_poly.type
_entity_poly.pdbx_seq_one_letter_code
_entity_poly.pdbx_strand_id
1 'polypeptide(L)'
;MDLRPLVLALGVSAACRGREATPQARYEARVFAGGVAPPAGAPQAGKNPFRGDRQSAVEGERTFGVMNCDGCHGGGAVGWVGPSLRDGRWRYGGSDGEIFQSIYYGQPHGMPAYGGLLPPGAIWKLVTYLQSLEPPADVPTQSWK
;
A
#
# COMPACT_ATOMS: atom_id res chain seq x y z
N MET A 1 68.07 32.32 3.85
CA MET A 1 66.95 32.03 4.73
C MET A 1 65.70 32.11 3.87
N ASP A 2 65.29 30.96 3.28
CA ASP A 2 64.12 30.88 2.37
C ASP A 2 62.92 30.40 3.16
N LEU A 3 61.97 31.31 3.40
CA LEU A 3 60.68 30.95 3.94
C LEU A 3 59.72 30.55 2.79
N ARG A 4 59.48 29.25 2.66
CA ARG A 4 58.43 28.73 1.80
C ARG A 4 57.09 28.76 2.54
N PRO A 5 56.01 29.33 1.96
CA PRO A 5 54.72 29.27 2.59
C PRO A 5 54.09 27.89 2.41
N LEU A 6 53.65 27.32 3.53
CA LEU A 6 52.90 26.05 3.60
C LEU A 6 51.46 26.33 3.15
N VAL A 7 51.07 25.89 1.96
CA VAL A 7 49.70 25.98 1.50
C VAL A 7 48.92 24.80 2.08
N LEU A 8 48.07 25.07 3.07
CA LEU A 8 47.12 24.10 3.61
C LEU A 8 45.97 23.96 2.62
N ALA A 9 45.91 22.86 1.90
CA ALA A 9 44.73 22.50 1.09
C ALA A 9 43.62 21.99 2.00
N LEU A 10 42.61 22.81 2.25
CA LEU A 10 41.35 22.41 2.87
C LEU A 10 40.56 21.57 1.87
N GLY A 11 40.62 20.25 2.01
CA GLY A 11 39.77 19.33 1.28
C GLY A 11 38.32 19.46 1.71
N VAL A 12 37.48 20.07 0.88
CA VAL A 12 36.02 20.07 1.05
C VAL A 12 35.52 18.70 0.64
N SER A 13 35.33 17.81 1.61
CA SER A 13 34.61 16.56 1.40
C SER A 13 33.13 16.89 1.16
N ALA A 14 32.73 16.93 -0.11
CA ALA A 14 31.32 16.96 -0.49
C ALA A 14 30.70 15.59 -0.14
N ALA A 15 30.20 15.46 1.09
CA ALA A 15 29.37 14.35 1.46
C ALA A 15 28.10 14.40 0.61
N CYS A 16 27.99 13.48 -0.36
CA CYS A 16 26.73 13.19 -1.03
C CYS A 16 25.74 12.69 0.03
N ARG A 17 25.08 13.62 0.72
CA ARG A 17 23.91 13.30 1.51
C ARG A 17 22.85 12.87 0.52
N GLY A 18 22.59 11.56 0.45
CA GLY A 18 21.45 11.03 -0.25
C GLY A 18 20.22 11.83 0.20
N ARG A 19 19.60 12.52 -0.74
CA ARG A 19 18.39 13.27 -0.49
C ARG A 19 17.33 12.24 -0.11
N GLU A 20 16.99 12.13 1.18
CA GLU A 20 15.83 11.37 1.60
C GLU A 20 14.64 11.90 0.80
N ALA A 21 14.00 11.00 0.03
CA ALA A 21 12.84 11.37 -0.75
C ALA A 21 11.79 11.96 0.21
N THR A 22 11.40 13.19 -0.05
CA THR A 22 10.33 13.83 0.71
C THR A 22 9.08 12.95 0.64
N PRO A 23 8.17 12.99 1.63
CA PRO A 23 6.91 12.25 1.57
C PRO A 23 6.18 12.47 0.25
N GLN A 24 6.27 13.65 -0.32
CA GLN A 24 5.72 14.02 -1.62
C GLN A 24 6.32 13.22 -2.78
N ALA A 25 7.65 13.06 -2.83
CA ALA A 25 8.33 12.29 -3.88
C ALA A 25 7.96 10.79 -3.85
N ARG A 26 7.63 10.24 -2.68
CA ARG A 26 7.10 8.88 -2.57
C ARG A 26 5.67 8.77 -3.10
N TYR A 27 4.91 9.86 -3.06
CA TYR A 27 3.54 9.93 -3.54
C TYR A 27 3.49 10.00 -5.07
N GLU A 28 4.40 10.74 -5.68
CA GLU A 28 4.50 10.93 -7.14
C GLU A 28 4.86 9.64 -7.89
N ALA A 29 5.51 8.68 -7.21
CA ALA A 29 5.85 7.37 -7.78
C ALA A 29 4.70 6.36 -7.72
N ARG A 30 3.50 6.73 -7.24
CA ARG A 30 2.35 5.83 -7.09
C ARG A 30 1.31 6.06 -8.17
N VAL A 31 0.66 4.99 -8.57
CA VAL A 31 -0.52 5.06 -9.43
C VAL A 31 -1.74 5.42 -8.57
N PHE A 32 -2.54 6.38 -9.02
CA PHE A 32 -3.77 6.76 -8.35
C PHE A 32 -4.97 6.21 -9.11
N ALA A 33 -5.86 5.52 -8.42
CA ALA A 33 -7.11 5.06 -9.00
C ALA A 33 -7.94 6.27 -9.49
N GLY A 34 -8.39 6.23 -10.75
CA GLY A 34 -9.08 7.36 -11.36
C GLY A 34 -8.23 8.64 -11.51
N GLY A 35 -6.90 8.58 -11.32
CA GLY A 35 -6.02 9.74 -11.37
C GLY A 35 -6.12 10.70 -10.18
N VAL A 36 -6.85 10.32 -9.11
CA VAL A 36 -7.12 11.17 -7.94
C VAL A 36 -6.21 10.79 -6.78
N ALA A 37 -5.34 11.72 -6.38
CA ALA A 37 -4.47 11.51 -5.22
C ALA A 37 -5.29 11.51 -3.92
N PRO A 38 -4.94 10.63 -2.95
CA PRO A 38 -5.54 10.69 -1.61
C PRO A 38 -5.27 12.05 -0.95
N PRO A 39 -6.21 12.57 -0.16
CA PRO A 39 -6.00 13.79 0.61
C PRO A 39 -4.78 13.68 1.55
N ALA A 40 -4.09 14.78 1.74
CA ALA A 40 -3.06 14.86 2.78
C ALA A 40 -3.70 14.68 4.16
N GLY A 41 -3.03 13.94 5.06
CA GLY A 41 -3.56 13.70 6.41
C GLY A 41 -4.62 12.59 6.46
N ALA A 42 -4.44 11.54 5.68
CA ALA A 42 -5.29 10.35 5.77
C ALA A 42 -5.56 9.90 7.20
N PRO A 43 -6.75 9.32 7.47
CA PRO A 43 -7.06 8.76 8.77
C PRO A 43 -5.98 7.78 9.19
N GLN A 44 -5.48 7.94 10.41
CA GLN A 44 -4.57 6.94 10.97
C GLN A 44 -5.31 5.60 10.99
N ALA A 45 -4.69 4.61 10.38
CA ALA A 45 -5.23 3.27 10.30
C ALA A 45 -5.26 2.65 11.69
N GLY A 46 -6.39 2.76 12.34
CA GLY A 46 -6.68 2.14 13.64
C GLY A 46 -7.29 0.76 13.49
N LYS A 47 -8.17 0.41 14.41
CA LYS A 47 -8.99 -0.79 14.34
C LYS A 47 -10.13 -0.59 13.34
N ASN A 48 -10.46 -1.63 12.60
CA ASN A 48 -11.59 -1.62 11.68
C ASN A 48 -12.92 -1.50 12.46
N PRO A 49 -13.70 -0.42 12.25
CA PRO A 49 -14.97 -0.25 12.95
C PRO A 49 -16.05 -1.25 12.53
N PHE A 50 -15.87 -1.94 11.39
CA PHE A 50 -16.80 -2.91 10.83
C PHE A 50 -16.31 -4.35 10.96
N ARG A 51 -15.29 -4.60 11.79
CA ARG A 51 -14.72 -5.94 11.94
C ARG A 51 -15.77 -6.96 12.37
N GLY A 52 -15.91 -8.04 11.57
CA GLY A 52 -16.88 -9.11 11.81
C GLY A 52 -18.32 -8.77 11.41
N ASP A 53 -18.58 -7.57 10.91
CA ASP A 53 -19.93 -7.22 10.41
C ASP A 53 -20.19 -7.82 9.03
N ARG A 54 -21.12 -8.76 8.98
CA ARG A 54 -21.46 -9.49 7.75
C ARG A 54 -21.99 -8.58 6.64
N GLN A 55 -22.81 -7.58 6.98
CA GLN A 55 -23.35 -6.66 5.99
C GLN A 55 -22.25 -5.81 5.37
N SER A 56 -21.32 -5.31 6.19
CA SER A 56 -20.15 -4.58 5.72
C SER A 56 -19.23 -5.44 4.86
N ALA A 57 -19.10 -6.75 5.13
CA ALA A 57 -18.36 -7.65 4.27
C ALA A 57 -18.99 -7.78 2.88
N VAL A 58 -20.31 -7.92 2.78
CA VAL A 58 -21.03 -7.96 1.49
C VAL A 58 -20.87 -6.65 0.72
N GLU A 59 -20.94 -5.51 1.40
CA GLU A 59 -20.68 -4.21 0.75
C GLU A 59 -19.22 -4.05 0.31
N GLY A 60 -18.29 -4.59 1.08
CA GLY A 60 -16.87 -4.67 0.72
C GLY A 60 -16.64 -5.52 -0.53
N GLU A 61 -17.24 -6.69 -0.60
CA GLU A 61 -17.19 -7.57 -1.78
C GLU A 61 -17.73 -6.87 -3.04
N ARG A 62 -18.87 -6.20 -2.92
CA ARG A 62 -19.40 -5.41 -4.04
C ARG A 62 -18.44 -4.31 -4.47
N THR A 63 -17.82 -3.62 -3.52
CA THR A 63 -16.84 -2.57 -3.80
C THR A 63 -15.60 -3.15 -4.47
N PHE A 64 -15.17 -4.35 -4.08
CA PHE A 64 -14.04 -5.07 -4.67
C PHE A 64 -14.25 -5.31 -6.18
N GLY A 65 -15.44 -5.79 -6.57
CA GLY A 65 -15.77 -5.96 -7.98
C GLY A 65 -15.94 -4.64 -8.74
N VAL A 66 -16.67 -3.67 -8.17
CA VAL A 66 -16.91 -2.37 -8.83
C VAL A 66 -15.62 -1.57 -9.06
N MET A 67 -14.66 -1.66 -8.13
CA MET A 67 -13.36 -1.00 -8.26
C MET A 67 -12.34 -1.81 -9.07
N ASN A 68 -12.77 -2.91 -9.70
CA ASN A 68 -11.92 -3.80 -10.49
C ASN A 68 -10.70 -4.34 -9.73
N CYS A 69 -10.83 -4.55 -8.43
CA CYS A 69 -9.77 -5.16 -7.63
C CYS A 69 -9.49 -6.60 -8.08
N ASP A 70 -10.55 -7.32 -8.49
CA ASP A 70 -10.52 -8.67 -9.06
C ASP A 70 -9.73 -8.75 -10.38
N GLY A 71 -9.66 -7.67 -11.15
CA GLY A 71 -8.83 -7.59 -12.35
C GLY A 71 -7.34 -7.85 -12.10
N CYS A 72 -6.87 -7.55 -10.91
CA CYS A 72 -5.50 -7.84 -10.49
C CYS A 72 -5.43 -8.99 -9.47
N HIS A 73 -6.35 -9.03 -8.50
CA HIS A 73 -6.32 -10.00 -7.40
C HIS A 73 -7.13 -11.28 -7.67
N GLY A 74 -7.72 -11.39 -8.85
CA GLY A 74 -8.52 -12.53 -9.27
C GLY A 74 -9.92 -12.57 -8.64
N GLY A 75 -10.86 -13.25 -9.30
CA GLY A 75 -12.20 -13.46 -8.76
C GLY A 75 -12.14 -14.19 -7.42
N GLY A 76 -12.88 -13.67 -6.41
CA GLY A 76 -12.80 -14.19 -5.05
C GLY A 76 -11.45 -13.98 -4.35
N ALA A 77 -10.63 -13.04 -4.86
CA ALA A 77 -9.35 -12.63 -4.29
C ALA A 77 -8.27 -13.74 -4.22
N VAL A 78 -8.35 -14.72 -5.13
CA VAL A 78 -7.42 -15.88 -5.17
C VAL A 78 -6.02 -15.56 -5.71
N GLY A 79 -5.83 -14.36 -6.28
CA GLY A 79 -4.60 -13.93 -6.93
C GLY A 79 -4.64 -14.10 -8.45
N TRP A 80 -3.92 -13.23 -9.14
CA TRP A 80 -3.67 -13.25 -10.58
C TRP A 80 -2.37 -12.48 -10.88
N VAL A 81 -2.43 -11.27 -11.43
CA VAL A 81 -1.29 -10.37 -11.58
C VAL A 81 -0.83 -9.84 -10.20
N GLY A 82 -1.79 -9.55 -9.33
CA GLY A 82 -1.58 -9.24 -7.92
C GLY A 82 -1.59 -10.51 -7.05
N PRO A 83 -1.07 -10.43 -5.82
CA PRO A 83 -1.05 -11.56 -4.92
C PRO A 83 -2.46 -12.00 -4.51
N SER A 84 -2.59 -13.27 -4.07
CA SER A 84 -3.78 -13.71 -3.34
C SER A 84 -3.98 -12.84 -2.10
N LEU A 85 -5.23 -12.53 -1.79
CA LEU A 85 -5.62 -11.79 -0.59
C LEU A 85 -6.42 -12.67 0.39
N ARG A 86 -6.54 -13.97 0.10
CA ARG A 86 -7.26 -14.92 0.94
C ARG A 86 -6.41 -16.10 1.42
N ASP A 87 -5.11 -16.11 1.14
CA ASP A 87 -4.18 -17.17 1.54
C ASP A 87 -3.57 -16.93 2.93
N GLY A 88 -3.96 -15.86 3.61
CA GLY A 88 -3.45 -15.47 4.92
C GLY A 88 -2.03 -14.90 4.89
N ARG A 89 -1.43 -14.70 3.71
CA ARG A 89 -0.07 -14.19 3.54
C ARG A 89 -0.08 -12.75 3.10
N TRP A 90 0.35 -11.84 3.97
CA TRP A 90 0.32 -10.41 3.73
C TRP A 90 1.73 -9.85 3.55
N ARG A 91 2.04 -9.39 2.35
CA ARG A 91 3.36 -8.84 2.03
C ARG A 91 3.66 -7.53 2.77
N TYR A 92 2.64 -6.72 3.03
CA TYR A 92 2.76 -5.39 3.64
C TYR A 92 2.04 -5.30 4.99
N GLY A 93 1.90 -6.43 5.69
CA GLY A 93 1.18 -6.56 6.93
C GLY A 93 -0.30 -6.89 6.77
N GLY A 94 -0.85 -7.66 7.72
CA GLY A 94 -2.21 -8.20 7.68
C GLY A 94 -3.12 -7.68 8.79
N SER A 95 -2.69 -6.71 9.58
CA SER A 95 -3.58 -6.02 10.51
C SER A 95 -4.59 -5.15 9.77
N ASP A 96 -5.71 -4.83 10.42
CA ASP A 96 -6.75 -3.96 9.85
C ASP A 96 -6.16 -2.69 9.23
N GLY A 97 -5.28 -2.04 9.99
CA GLY A 97 -4.66 -0.80 9.59
C GLY A 97 -3.70 -0.91 8.43
N GLU A 98 -2.92 -1.98 8.38
CA GLU A 98 -1.95 -2.21 7.29
C GLU A 98 -2.66 -2.52 5.98
N ILE A 99 -3.73 -3.32 6.01
CA ILE A 99 -4.56 -3.58 4.83
C ILE A 99 -5.25 -2.29 4.37
N PHE A 100 -5.81 -1.52 5.30
CA PHE A 100 -6.38 -0.21 4.99
C PHE A 100 -5.37 0.71 4.31
N GLN A 101 -4.16 0.85 4.86
CA GLN A 101 -3.12 1.68 4.28
C GLN A 101 -2.69 1.21 2.90
N SER A 102 -2.60 -0.11 2.68
CA SER A 102 -2.29 -0.69 1.39
C SER A 102 -3.32 -0.30 0.32
N ILE A 103 -4.60 -0.30 0.65
CA ILE A 103 -5.67 0.11 -0.26
C ILE A 103 -5.67 1.64 -0.43
N TYR A 104 -5.56 2.38 0.67
CA TYR A 104 -5.67 3.83 0.66
C TYR A 104 -4.52 4.48 -0.12
N TYR A 105 -3.28 4.07 0.14
CA TYR A 105 -2.08 4.65 -0.47
C TYR A 105 -1.55 3.88 -1.67
N GLY A 106 -2.09 2.69 -1.96
CA GLY A 106 -1.53 1.81 -2.97
C GLY A 106 -0.16 1.24 -2.57
N GLN A 107 0.44 0.46 -3.48
CA GLN A 107 1.77 -0.13 -3.25
C GLN A 107 2.70 0.12 -4.45
N PRO A 108 4.03 0.21 -4.24
CA PRO A 108 4.99 0.62 -5.27
C PRO A 108 5.03 -0.25 -6.52
N HIS A 109 4.62 -1.50 -6.43
CA HIS A 109 4.68 -2.46 -7.55
C HIS A 109 3.39 -2.50 -8.38
N GLY A 110 2.71 -1.37 -8.50
CA GLY A 110 1.60 -1.19 -9.43
C GLY A 110 0.20 -1.30 -8.82
N MET A 111 0.05 -1.53 -7.52
CA MET A 111 -1.27 -1.42 -6.87
C MET A 111 -1.66 0.05 -6.75
N PRO A 112 -2.76 0.50 -7.38
CA PRO A 112 -3.19 1.88 -7.31
C PRO A 112 -3.61 2.31 -5.89
N ALA A 113 -3.48 3.60 -5.60
CA ALA A 113 -4.03 4.21 -4.40
C ALA A 113 -5.51 4.54 -4.62
N TYR A 114 -6.38 4.07 -3.74
CA TYR A 114 -7.83 4.29 -3.83
C TYR A 114 -8.35 5.38 -2.88
N GLY A 115 -7.51 5.90 -2.00
CA GLY A 115 -7.92 6.88 -0.99
C GLY A 115 -8.39 8.23 -1.53
N GLY A 116 -8.11 8.56 -2.80
CA GLY A 116 -8.66 9.72 -3.47
C GLY A 116 -10.03 9.47 -4.10
N LEU A 117 -10.39 8.20 -4.33
CA LEU A 117 -11.63 7.80 -4.99
C LEU A 117 -12.66 7.23 -4.02
N LEU A 118 -12.21 6.48 -3.02
CA LEU A 118 -13.06 5.84 -2.02
C LEU A 118 -13.00 6.58 -0.69
N PRO A 119 -14.15 6.83 -0.05
CA PRO A 119 -14.17 7.33 1.32
C PRO A 119 -13.63 6.26 2.29
N PRO A 120 -13.03 6.67 3.43
CA PRO A 120 -12.44 5.75 4.39
C PRO A 120 -13.36 4.62 4.86
N GLY A 121 -14.65 4.90 5.03
CA GLY A 121 -15.65 3.89 5.40
C GLY A 121 -15.80 2.77 4.36
N ALA A 122 -15.73 3.08 3.07
CA ALA A 122 -15.77 2.06 2.01
C ALA A 122 -14.49 1.21 2.00
N ILE A 123 -13.34 1.80 2.27
CA ILE A 123 -12.08 1.06 2.40
C ILE A 123 -12.12 0.13 3.62
N TRP A 124 -12.68 0.59 4.76
CA TRP A 124 -12.85 -0.29 5.93
C TRP A 124 -13.76 -1.48 5.65
N LYS A 125 -14.81 -1.31 4.85
CA LYS A 125 -15.67 -2.42 4.42
C LYS A 125 -14.94 -3.39 3.49
N LEU A 126 -14.05 -2.90 2.60
CA LEU A 126 -13.14 -3.75 1.84
C LEU A 126 -12.23 -4.57 2.77
N VAL A 127 -11.66 -3.95 3.80
CA VAL A 127 -10.85 -4.67 4.81
C VAL A 127 -11.69 -5.75 5.50
N THR A 128 -12.95 -5.45 5.87
CA THR A 128 -13.86 -6.43 6.47
C THR A 128 -14.12 -7.62 5.55
N TYR A 129 -14.37 -7.37 4.27
CA TYR A 129 -14.51 -8.42 3.26
C TYR A 129 -13.27 -9.28 3.16
N LEU A 130 -12.09 -8.69 2.95
CA LEU A 130 -10.84 -9.43 2.81
C LEU A 130 -10.52 -10.29 4.03
N GLN A 131 -10.82 -9.80 5.22
CA GLN A 131 -10.62 -10.55 6.48
C GLN A 131 -11.69 -11.62 6.74
N SER A 132 -12.80 -11.59 6.02
CA SER A 132 -13.83 -12.64 6.08
C SER A 132 -13.56 -13.80 5.13
N LEU A 133 -12.57 -13.67 4.24
CA LEU A 133 -12.25 -14.71 3.27
C LEU A 133 -11.50 -15.86 3.96
N GLU A 134 -12.02 -17.07 3.78
CA GLU A 134 -11.34 -18.27 4.22
C GLU A 134 -10.27 -18.68 3.18
N PRO A 135 -9.07 -19.09 3.62
CA PRO A 135 -8.08 -19.67 2.72
C PRO A 135 -8.68 -20.88 1.99
N PRO A 136 -8.48 -21.01 0.68
CA PRO A 136 -8.89 -22.22 -0.04
C PRO A 136 -8.11 -23.43 0.50
N ALA A 137 -8.74 -24.61 0.50
CA ALA A 137 -8.14 -25.85 1.02
C ALA A 137 -6.82 -26.21 0.31
N ASP A 138 -6.71 -25.85 -0.97
CA ASP A 138 -5.51 -26.07 -1.79
C ASP A 138 -4.96 -24.72 -2.25
N VAL A 139 -4.24 -24.02 -1.36
CA VAL A 139 -3.50 -22.83 -1.76
C VAL A 139 -2.20 -23.26 -2.43
N PRO A 140 -2.04 -23.02 -3.74
CA PRO A 140 -0.73 -23.21 -4.37
C PRO A 140 0.27 -22.32 -3.65
N THR A 141 1.28 -22.91 -3.03
CA THR A 141 2.32 -22.17 -2.33
C THR A 141 3.26 -21.52 -3.34
N GLN A 142 2.79 -20.54 -4.08
CA GLN A 142 3.69 -19.71 -4.88
C GLN A 142 4.41 -18.76 -3.93
N SER A 143 5.62 -19.14 -3.55
CA SER A 143 6.52 -18.22 -2.89
C SER A 143 7.01 -17.22 -3.95
N TRP A 144 6.54 -16.00 -3.88
CA TRP A 144 7.17 -14.89 -4.57
C TRP A 144 8.50 -14.58 -3.86
N LYS A 145 9.60 -15.11 -4.38
CA LYS A 145 10.96 -14.74 -3.98
C LYS A 145 11.45 -13.59 -4.84
#